data_64ace4c795985fd99206d3f05b9dc599
#
_entry.id   64ace4c795985fd99206d3f05b9dc599
#
_cell.length_a   1.000
_cell.length_b   1.000
_cell.length_c   1.000
_cell.angle_alpha   90.00
_cell.angle_beta   90.00
_cell.angle_gamma   90.00
#
_symmetry.space_group_name_H-M   'P 1'
#
loop_
_entity.id
_entity.type
_entity.pdbx_description
1 polymer ?
#
loop_
_entity_poly.entity_id
_entity_poly.type
_entity_poly.pdbx_seq_one_letter_code
_entity_poly.pdbx_strand_id
1 'polypeptide(L)'
;MDADVEFRPELISSALYELKKSNSSLLSIFPTQIIKTFGEHLIVPLMNWLLLTFLPLNFVYSSTSKSFIAANGQFMLWKKDDYQRLGGHNKVKNKVVEDMELARLAKQNQLKVKTMLGGELIYCRMYNSFKESYIGFQKNFYAGFSVHPFLFLTIILFFLIVFIIPFFFISKNLFSLLPLLLLIVSRLCITIKSRQSVILNIVLHPAQMLFMFIIGIISMIKFQTNQLV
;
A
#
# COMPACT_ATOMS: atom_id res chain seq x y z
N MET A 1 13.38 0.68 -10.87
CA MET A 1 12.75 2.00 -10.58
C MET A 1 11.97 2.39 -11.81
N ASP A 2 10.71 2.79 -11.63
CA ASP A 2 9.84 3.15 -12.75
C ASP A 2 10.16 4.54 -13.32
N ALA A 3 9.71 4.80 -14.54
CA ALA A 3 10.04 6.03 -15.27
C ALA A 3 9.30 7.29 -14.77
N ASP A 4 8.21 7.10 -14.02
CA ASP A 4 7.35 8.15 -13.47
C ASP A 4 7.76 8.60 -12.05
N VAL A 5 8.93 8.16 -11.60
CA VAL A 5 9.46 8.44 -10.26
C VAL A 5 10.48 9.57 -10.32
N GLU A 6 10.26 10.60 -9.52
CA GLU A 6 11.21 11.69 -9.27
C GLU A 6 11.93 11.45 -7.95
N PHE A 7 13.25 11.63 -7.90
CA PHE A 7 14.03 11.39 -6.69
C PHE A 7 15.17 12.38 -6.51
N ARG A 8 15.57 12.56 -5.25
CA ARG A 8 16.73 13.36 -4.88
C ARG A 8 18.02 12.53 -5.03
N PRO A 9 19.17 13.17 -5.33
CA PRO A 9 20.45 12.46 -5.52
C PRO A 9 20.83 11.55 -4.34
N GLU A 10 20.45 11.94 -3.12
CA GLU A 10 20.75 11.21 -1.88
C GLU A 10 19.98 9.89 -1.72
N LEU A 11 18.94 9.65 -2.54
CA LEU A 11 18.13 8.44 -2.45
C LEU A 11 18.97 7.17 -2.59
N ILE A 12 19.83 7.13 -3.61
CA ILE A 12 20.59 5.90 -3.94
C ILE A 12 21.58 5.57 -2.82
N SER A 13 22.32 6.57 -2.33
CA SER A 13 23.27 6.38 -1.23
C SER A 13 22.57 5.94 0.05
N SER A 14 21.44 6.59 0.38
CA SER A 14 20.62 6.24 1.54
C SER A 14 20.03 4.84 1.44
N ALA A 15 19.51 4.46 0.27
CA ALA A 15 18.95 3.13 0.03
C ALA A 15 20.03 2.03 0.12
N LEU A 16 21.23 2.27 -0.44
CA LEU A 16 22.36 1.35 -0.32
C LEU A 16 22.82 1.20 1.13
N TYR A 17 22.89 2.30 1.88
CA TYR A 17 23.22 2.28 3.28
C TYR A 17 22.21 1.43 4.08
N GLU A 18 20.91 1.65 3.86
CA GLU A 18 19.85 0.92 4.55
C GLU A 18 19.79 -0.56 4.18
N LEU A 19 20.03 -0.91 2.90
CA LEU A 19 20.13 -2.30 2.45
C LEU A 19 21.28 -3.03 3.16
N LYS A 20 22.46 -2.40 3.23
CA LYS A 20 23.65 -2.95 3.90
C LYS A 20 23.43 -3.06 5.41
N LYS A 21 22.98 -1.98 6.07
CA LYS A 21 22.75 -1.92 7.51
C LYS A 21 21.74 -2.97 7.99
N SER A 22 20.67 -3.18 7.23
CA SER A 22 19.65 -4.19 7.56
C SER A 22 20.03 -5.60 7.13
N ASN A 23 21.13 -5.75 6.38
CA ASN A 23 21.51 -7.01 5.72
C ASN A 23 20.34 -7.64 4.94
N SER A 24 19.53 -6.80 4.28
CA SER A 24 18.38 -7.25 3.48
C SER A 24 18.80 -7.62 2.07
N SER A 25 18.12 -8.59 1.47
CA SER A 25 18.30 -8.97 0.07
C SER A 25 17.48 -8.05 -0.86
N LEU A 26 16.33 -7.56 -0.37
CA LEU A 26 15.46 -6.61 -1.03
C LEU A 26 15.17 -5.43 -0.11
N LEU A 27 15.34 -4.22 -0.63
CA LEU A 27 14.77 -2.99 -0.08
C LEU A 27 13.75 -2.45 -1.08
N SER A 28 12.50 -2.30 -0.66
CA SER A 28 11.46 -1.63 -1.42
C SER A 28 11.07 -0.32 -0.74
N ILE A 29 10.93 0.75 -1.52
CA ILE A 29 10.57 2.07 -1.02
C ILE A 29 9.27 2.52 -1.68
N PHE A 30 8.28 2.86 -0.86
CA PHE A 30 7.04 3.49 -1.31
C PHE A 30 7.26 4.98 -1.51
N PRO A 31 7.21 5.52 -2.73
CA PRO A 31 7.36 6.95 -2.98
C PRO A 31 6.25 7.75 -2.33
N THR A 32 6.56 8.99 -1.96
CA THR A 32 5.55 9.96 -1.57
C THR A 32 4.69 10.31 -2.78
N GLN A 33 3.39 10.05 -2.69
CA GLN A 33 2.46 10.27 -3.79
C GLN A 33 2.14 11.76 -3.95
N ILE A 34 2.37 12.29 -5.15
CA ILE A 34 1.95 13.64 -5.52
C ILE A 34 0.49 13.59 -5.94
N ILE A 35 -0.37 14.29 -5.20
CA ILE A 35 -1.81 14.37 -5.42
C ILE A 35 -2.15 15.82 -5.76
N LYS A 36 -2.75 16.07 -6.92
CA LYS A 36 -3.05 17.42 -7.39
C LYS A 36 -4.53 17.71 -7.53
N THR A 37 -5.35 16.72 -7.91
CA THR A 37 -6.79 16.91 -8.14
C THR A 37 -7.61 16.39 -6.96
N PHE A 38 -8.81 16.97 -6.77
CA PHE A 38 -9.74 16.53 -5.73
C PHE A 38 -10.10 15.03 -5.88
N GLY A 39 -10.30 14.58 -7.12
CA GLY A 39 -10.63 13.17 -7.39
C GLY A 39 -9.54 12.17 -7.01
N GLU A 40 -8.27 12.55 -7.16
CA GLU A 40 -7.15 11.74 -6.70
C GLU A 40 -7.16 11.57 -5.17
N HIS A 41 -7.60 12.58 -4.40
CA HIS A 41 -7.71 12.50 -2.94
C HIS A 41 -8.73 11.47 -2.45
N LEU A 42 -9.67 11.04 -3.29
CA LEU A 42 -10.63 10.00 -2.92
C LEU A 42 -10.04 8.59 -2.96
N ILE A 43 -8.99 8.36 -3.75
CA ILE A 43 -8.49 7.01 -4.04
C ILE A 43 -7.02 6.83 -3.66
N VAL A 44 -6.13 7.72 -4.11
CA VAL A 44 -4.68 7.55 -3.93
C VAL A 44 -4.25 7.36 -2.46
N PRO A 45 -4.83 8.09 -1.47
CA PRO A 45 -4.50 7.89 -0.06
C PRO A 45 -4.83 6.51 0.49
N LEU A 46 -5.72 5.74 -0.16
CA LEU A 46 -6.14 4.43 0.32
C LEU A 46 -4.98 3.45 0.41
N MET A 47 -4.00 3.51 -0.51
CA MET A 47 -2.85 2.61 -0.48
C MET A 47 -2.02 2.81 0.80
N ASN A 48 -1.65 4.05 1.12
CA ASN A 48 -0.90 4.34 2.34
C ASN A 48 -1.72 4.06 3.60
N TRP A 49 -3.03 4.30 3.55
CA TRP A 49 -3.91 3.99 4.66
C TRP A 49 -3.95 2.49 4.94
N LEU A 50 -4.18 1.65 3.93
CA LEU A 50 -4.17 0.19 4.06
C LEU A 50 -2.82 -0.32 4.55
N LEU A 51 -1.74 0.15 3.93
CA LEU A 51 -0.39 -0.26 4.27
C LEU A 51 -0.05 0.05 5.73
N LEU A 52 -0.27 1.29 6.17
CA LEU A 52 0.18 1.73 7.49
C LEU A 52 -0.78 1.37 8.62
N THR A 53 -2.07 1.14 8.33
CA THR A 53 -3.05 0.71 9.33
C THR A 53 -2.91 -0.78 9.67
N PHE A 54 -2.71 -1.63 8.65
CA PHE A 54 -2.84 -3.08 8.83
C PHE A 54 -1.53 -3.84 8.73
N LEU A 55 -0.47 -3.20 8.21
CA LEU A 55 0.83 -3.84 8.05
C LEU A 55 1.92 -3.01 8.74
N PRO A 56 2.29 -3.31 9.97
CA PRO A 56 3.45 -2.69 10.59
C PRO A 56 4.71 -3.02 9.76
N LEU A 57 5.31 -2.00 9.13
CA LEU A 57 6.45 -2.20 8.22
C LEU A 57 7.64 -2.89 8.87
N ASN A 58 7.78 -2.76 10.19
CA ASN A 58 8.80 -3.50 10.95
C ASN A 58 8.62 -5.01 10.84
N PHE A 59 7.39 -5.52 10.76
CA PHE A 59 7.14 -6.96 10.59
C PHE A 59 7.48 -7.46 9.18
N VAL A 60 7.46 -6.59 8.18
CA VAL A 60 7.99 -6.96 6.86
C VAL A 60 9.47 -7.32 6.95
N TYR A 61 10.21 -6.62 7.79
CA TYR A 61 11.64 -6.89 7.98
C TYR A 61 11.93 -8.01 9.00
N SER A 62 11.28 -7.99 10.17
CA SER A 62 11.59 -8.89 11.29
C SER A 62 10.98 -10.28 11.16
N SER A 63 9.88 -10.43 10.43
CA SER A 63 9.18 -11.71 10.27
C SER A 63 9.59 -12.42 8.98
N THR A 64 9.74 -13.72 9.04
CA THR A 64 9.90 -14.60 7.88
C THR A 64 8.58 -15.01 7.25
N SER A 65 7.44 -14.71 7.90
CA SER A 65 6.11 -15.08 7.43
C SER A 65 5.75 -14.38 6.11
N LYS A 66 5.16 -15.14 5.20
CA LYS A 66 4.61 -14.67 3.93
C LYS A 66 3.42 -13.71 4.08
N SER A 67 2.82 -13.64 5.28
CA SER A 67 1.70 -12.75 5.57
C SER A 67 2.15 -11.30 5.75
N PHE A 68 3.41 -11.06 6.10
CA PHE A 68 3.96 -9.72 6.25
C PHE A 68 4.80 -9.35 5.02
N ILE A 69 4.13 -9.01 3.93
CA ILE A 69 4.75 -8.59 2.68
C ILE A 69 4.18 -7.24 2.27
N ALA A 70 5.06 -6.31 1.98
CA ALA A 70 4.77 -5.10 1.25
C ALA A 70 5.95 -4.79 0.35
N ALA A 71 5.70 -4.57 -0.91
CA ALA A 71 6.67 -4.09 -1.87
C ALA A 71 5.99 -3.16 -2.85
N ASN A 72 6.76 -2.25 -3.44
CA ASN A 72 6.31 -1.33 -4.46
C ASN A 72 7.33 -1.32 -5.59
N GLY A 73 6.89 -1.66 -6.80
CA GLY A 73 7.71 -1.74 -8.00
C GLY A 73 8.37 -0.43 -8.38
N GLN A 74 7.78 0.72 -7.99
CA GLN A 74 8.31 2.05 -8.28
C GLN A 74 9.75 2.22 -7.79
N PHE A 75 10.14 1.57 -6.68
CA PHE A 75 11.54 1.48 -6.26
C PHE A 75 11.83 0.17 -5.55
N MET A 76 12.64 -0.67 -6.18
CA MET A 76 13.17 -1.92 -5.62
C MET A 76 14.68 -1.98 -5.79
N LEU A 77 15.41 -2.19 -4.69
CA LEU A 77 16.85 -2.37 -4.66
C LEU A 77 17.19 -3.77 -4.17
N TRP A 78 17.90 -4.54 -4.98
CA TRP A 78 18.24 -5.93 -4.71
C TRP A 78 19.74 -6.13 -4.53
N LYS A 79 20.11 -7.10 -3.68
CA LYS A 79 21.42 -7.74 -3.80
C LYS A 79 21.44 -8.56 -5.08
N LYS A 80 22.40 -8.30 -5.98
CA LYS A 80 22.47 -8.89 -7.32
C LYS A 80 22.44 -10.42 -7.29
N ASP A 81 23.23 -11.03 -6.42
CA ASP A 81 23.35 -12.49 -6.35
C ASP A 81 22.03 -13.15 -5.89
N ASP A 82 21.34 -12.55 -4.91
CA ASP A 82 20.05 -13.03 -4.43
C ASP A 82 18.99 -12.91 -5.50
N TYR A 83 18.95 -11.77 -6.23
CA TYR A 83 18.01 -11.55 -7.32
C TYR A 83 18.20 -12.57 -8.46
N GLN A 84 19.43 -12.82 -8.86
CA GLN A 84 19.77 -13.80 -9.91
C GLN A 84 19.41 -15.22 -9.49
N ARG A 85 19.74 -15.60 -8.24
CA ARG A 85 19.43 -16.91 -7.67
C ARG A 85 17.94 -17.20 -7.64
N LEU A 86 17.11 -16.18 -7.36
CA LEU A 86 15.65 -16.28 -7.38
C LEU A 86 15.06 -16.37 -8.80
N GLY A 87 15.83 -16.03 -9.83
CA GLY A 87 15.39 -15.93 -11.22
C GLY A 87 14.70 -14.62 -11.57
N GLY A 88 14.73 -13.62 -10.64
CA GLY A 88 14.27 -12.26 -10.84
C GLY A 88 12.85 -12.15 -11.37
N HIS A 89 12.58 -11.10 -12.14
CA HIS A 89 11.25 -10.84 -12.72
C HIS A 89 10.75 -11.94 -13.67
N ASN A 90 11.64 -12.76 -14.24
CA ASN A 90 11.23 -13.86 -15.11
C ASN A 90 10.33 -14.89 -14.39
N LYS A 91 10.49 -15.06 -13.08
CA LYS A 91 9.66 -15.98 -12.27
C LYS A 91 8.25 -15.45 -12.02
N VAL A 92 8.04 -14.15 -12.13
CA VAL A 92 6.78 -13.48 -11.77
C VAL A 92 6.14 -12.73 -12.93
N LYS A 93 6.69 -12.77 -14.13
CA LYS A 93 6.27 -12.00 -15.34
C LYS A 93 4.79 -12.13 -15.71
N ASN A 94 4.12 -13.18 -15.24
CA ASN A 94 2.69 -13.42 -15.51
C ASN A 94 1.81 -13.04 -14.30
N LYS A 95 2.36 -12.36 -13.29
CA LYS A 95 1.62 -11.94 -12.10
C LYS A 95 1.19 -10.48 -12.22
N VAL A 96 0.00 -10.17 -11.72
CA VAL A 96 -0.57 -8.80 -11.76
C VAL A 96 0.22 -7.85 -10.87
N VAL A 97 0.68 -8.34 -9.71
CA VAL A 97 1.45 -7.59 -8.71
C VAL A 97 2.83 -8.23 -8.54
N GLU A 98 3.65 -8.10 -9.56
CA GLU A 98 4.97 -8.74 -9.65
C GLU A 98 5.93 -8.33 -8.53
N ASP A 99 5.87 -7.10 -8.07
CA ASP A 99 6.63 -6.56 -6.95
C ASP A 99 6.33 -7.29 -5.64
N MET A 100 5.05 -7.49 -5.34
CA MET A 100 4.60 -8.25 -4.17
C MET A 100 4.98 -9.72 -4.28
N GLU A 101 4.89 -10.31 -5.48
CA GLU A 101 5.26 -11.71 -5.72
C GLU A 101 6.77 -11.91 -5.62
N LEU A 102 7.60 -10.96 -6.08
CA LEU A 102 9.05 -10.99 -5.86
C LEU A 102 9.41 -10.93 -4.38
N ALA A 103 8.75 -10.05 -3.62
CA ALA A 103 8.97 -9.98 -2.17
C ALA A 103 8.52 -11.28 -1.47
N ARG A 104 7.41 -11.90 -1.94
CA ARG A 104 6.93 -13.20 -1.44
C ARG A 104 7.92 -14.31 -1.75
N LEU A 105 8.44 -14.36 -2.96
CA LEU A 105 9.45 -15.31 -3.38
C LEU A 105 10.75 -15.17 -2.55
N ALA A 106 11.18 -13.94 -2.28
CA ALA A 106 12.30 -13.68 -1.39
C ALA A 106 12.08 -14.29 0.01
N LYS A 107 10.94 -14.04 0.63
CA LYS A 107 10.61 -14.59 1.95
C LYS A 107 10.45 -16.11 1.94
N GLN A 108 9.92 -16.69 0.87
CA GLN A 108 9.86 -18.15 0.71
C GLN A 108 11.25 -18.80 0.72
N ASN A 109 12.25 -18.08 0.24
CA ASN A 109 13.66 -18.49 0.26
C ASN A 109 14.42 -17.95 1.47
N GLN A 110 13.71 -17.56 2.54
CA GLN A 110 14.27 -17.06 3.80
C GLN A 110 15.16 -15.81 3.65
N LEU A 111 14.99 -15.06 2.56
CA LEU A 111 15.68 -13.80 2.35
C LEU A 111 15.01 -12.67 3.10
N LYS A 112 15.81 -11.74 3.61
CA LYS A 112 15.29 -10.57 4.31
C LYS A 112 14.78 -9.52 3.33
N VAL A 113 13.54 -9.09 3.56
CA VAL A 113 12.88 -8.00 2.82
C VAL A 113 12.67 -6.83 3.76
N LYS A 114 13.07 -5.64 3.35
CA LYS A 114 12.81 -4.39 4.08
C LYS A 114 11.97 -3.46 3.24
N THR A 115 10.95 -2.87 3.86
CA THR A 115 10.07 -1.89 3.22
C THR A 115 10.11 -0.60 3.98
N MET A 116 10.19 0.52 3.26
CA MET A 116 10.27 1.87 3.83
C MET A 116 9.36 2.84 3.08
N LEU A 117 9.01 3.94 3.74
CA LEU A 117 8.43 5.10 3.08
C LEU A 117 9.56 6.02 2.58
N GLY A 118 9.39 6.57 1.41
CA GLY A 118 10.41 7.38 0.73
C GLY A 118 10.62 8.79 1.29
N GLY A 119 9.66 9.28 2.06
CA GLY A 119 9.76 10.61 2.69
C GLY A 119 9.97 11.72 1.68
N GLU A 120 11.07 12.49 1.83
CA GLU A 120 11.45 13.57 0.91
C GLU A 120 12.42 13.14 -0.19
N LEU A 121 12.82 11.89 -0.19
CA LEU A 121 13.85 11.42 -1.11
C LEU A 121 13.30 10.95 -2.46
N ILE A 122 12.02 10.54 -2.49
CA ILE A 122 11.41 9.96 -3.68
C ILE A 122 9.92 10.28 -3.75
N TYR A 123 9.48 10.69 -4.92
CA TYR A 123 8.13 11.11 -5.23
C TYR A 123 7.62 10.40 -6.48
N CYS A 124 6.31 10.21 -6.55
CA CYS A 124 5.66 9.69 -7.75
C CYS A 124 4.31 10.35 -7.93
N ARG A 125 3.98 10.71 -9.15
CA ARG A 125 2.61 11.06 -9.56
C ARG A 125 2.04 9.95 -10.44
N MET A 126 1.59 8.90 -9.81
CA MET A 126 1.12 7.69 -10.49
C MET A 126 -0.14 7.91 -11.32
N TYR A 127 -1.02 8.82 -10.89
CA TYR A 127 -2.30 9.11 -11.54
C TYR A 127 -2.50 10.61 -11.71
N ASN A 128 -3.20 11.01 -12.80
CA ASN A 128 -3.47 12.39 -13.12
C ASN A 128 -4.96 12.76 -12.99
N SER A 129 -5.82 11.79 -12.68
CA SER A 129 -7.27 11.98 -12.55
C SER A 129 -7.91 10.95 -11.64
N PHE A 130 -9.17 11.23 -11.24
CA PHE A 130 -10.02 10.25 -10.56
C PHE A 130 -10.16 8.95 -11.38
N LYS A 131 -10.43 9.08 -12.67
CA LYS A 131 -10.65 7.92 -13.55
C LYS A 131 -9.41 7.01 -13.61
N GLU A 132 -8.24 7.60 -13.78
CA GLU A 132 -6.99 6.84 -13.81
C GLU A 132 -6.71 6.14 -12.49
N SER A 133 -6.84 6.85 -11.36
CA SER A 133 -6.65 6.25 -10.03
C SER A 133 -7.66 5.13 -9.75
N TYR A 134 -8.92 5.33 -10.13
CA TYR A 134 -9.97 4.35 -9.98
C TYR A 134 -9.68 3.05 -10.78
N ILE A 135 -9.28 3.18 -12.05
CA ILE A 135 -8.93 2.04 -12.91
C ILE A 135 -7.67 1.34 -12.40
N GLY A 136 -6.63 2.11 -12.05
CA GLY A 136 -5.37 1.54 -11.56
C GLY A 136 -5.53 0.78 -10.25
N PHE A 137 -6.33 1.29 -9.33
CA PHE A 137 -6.64 0.56 -8.09
C PHE A 137 -7.46 -0.71 -8.34
N GLN A 138 -8.41 -0.71 -9.28
CA GLN A 138 -9.16 -1.92 -9.64
C GLN A 138 -8.23 -3.04 -10.12
N LYS A 139 -7.15 -2.71 -10.83
CA LYS A 139 -6.21 -3.71 -11.34
C LYS A 139 -5.49 -4.44 -10.19
N ASN A 140 -5.02 -3.71 -9.18
CA ASN A 140 -4.06 -4.21 -8.21
C ASN A 140 -4.67 -4.57 -6.85
N PHE A 141 -5.87 -4.07 -6.52
CA PHE A 141 -6.35 -4.09 -5.15
C PHE A 141 -6.59 -5.50 -4.62
N TYR A 142 -7.42 -6.31 -5.28
CA TYR A 142 -7.66 -7.69 -4.87
C TYR A 142 -6.40 -8.57 -5.00
N ALA A 143 -5.67 -8.43 -6.12
CA ALA A 143 -4.44 -9.17 -6.36
C ALA A 143 -3.39 -8.95 -5.27
N GLY A 144 -3.29 -7.73 -4.72
CA GLY A 144 -2.36 -7.39 -3.65
C GLY A 144 -2.62 -8.14 -2.34
N PHE A 145 -3.87 -8.45 -2.01
CA PHE A 145 -4.21 -9.22 -0.81
C PHE A 145 -3.83 -10.70 -0.91
N SER A 146 -3.88 -11.29 -2.09
CA SER A 146 -3.56 -12.72 -2.34
C SER A 146 -4.29 -13.69 -1.40
N VAL A 147 -5.56 -13.45 -1.13
CA VAL A 147 -6.42 -14.27 -0.27
C VAL A 147 -7.64 -14.82 -1.02
N HIS A 148 -8.31 -15.80 -0.43
CA HIS A 148 -9.54 -16.34 -1.01
C HIS A 148 -10.63 -15.24 -1.11
N PRO A 149 -11.46 -15.20 -2.19
CA PRO A 149 -12.47 -14.15 -2.41
C PRO A 149 -13.42 -13.92 -1.24
N PHE A 150 -13.89 -14.98 -0.60
CA PHE A 150 -14.76 -14.87 0.57
C PHE A 150 -14.07 -14.14 1.73
N LEU A 151 -12.81 -14.48 2.02
CA LEU A 151 -12.04 -13.80 3.06
C LEU A 151 -11.79 -12.34 2.71
N PHE A 152 -11.50 -12.05 1.44
CA PHE A 152 -11.33 -10.67 0.98
C PHE A 152 -12.60 -9.84 1.17
N LEU A 153 -13.77 -10.36 0.77
CA LEU A 153 -15.06 -9.69 0.99
C LEU A 153 -15.33 -9.44 2.47
N THR A 154 -15.05 -10.42 3.32
CA THR A 154 -15.19 -10.27 4.77
C THR A 154 -14.30 -9.15 5.30
N ILE A 155 -13.05 -9.07 4.84
CA ILE A 155 -12.10 -8.03 5.25
C ILE A 155 -12.58 -6.64 4.82
N ILE A 156 -12.95 -6.45 3.55
CA ILE A 156 -13.36 -5.12 3.07
C ILE A 156 -14.69 -4.67 3.67
N LEU A 157 -15.62 -5.60 3.92
CA LEU A 157 -16.86 -5.33 4.63
C LEU A 157 -16.59 -4.95 6.10
N PHE A 158 -15.72 -5.67 6.77
CA PHE A 158 -15.28 -5.34 8.13
C PHE A 158 -14.66 -3.93 8.18
N PHE A 159 -13.81 -3.56 7.22
CA PHE A 159 -13.24 -2.22 7.15
C PHE A 159 -14.33 -1.17 6.94
N LEU A 160 -15.28 -1.41 6.03
CA LEU A 160 -16.39 -0.50 5.80
C LEU A 160 -17.18 -0.26 7.10
N ILE A 161 -17.52 -1.32 7.81
CA ILE A 161 -18.28 -1.26 9.05
C ILE A 161 -17.50 -0.50 10.12
N VAL A 162 -16.29 -0.95 10.44
CA VAL A 162 -15.49 -0.38 11.54
C VAL A 162 -15.13 1.09 11.32
N PHE A 163 -14.86 1.48 10.08
CA PHE A 163 -14.40 2.84 9.77
C PHE A 163 -15.48 3.81 9.30
N ILE A 164 -16.71 3.35 9.09
CA ILE A 164 -17.87 4.22 8.78
C ILE A 164 -18.83 4.32 9.96
N ILE A 165 -19.11 3.25 10.67
CA ILE A 165 -20.06 3.24 11.78
C ILE A 165 -19.82 4.33 12.82
N PRO A 166 -18.58 4.63 13.26
CA PRO A 166 -18.35 5.67 14.26
C PRO A 166 -18.90 7.05 13.90
N PHE A 167 -19.08 7.35 12.62
CA PHE A 167 -19.67 8.63 12.18
C PHE A 167 -21.18 8.72 12.41
N PHE A 168 -21.88 7.59 12.48
CA PHE A 168 -23.33 7.56 12.66
C PHE A 168 -23.75 7.39 14.12
N PHE A 169 -22.87 6.90 14.98
CA PHE A 169 -23.16 6.62 16.40
C PHE A 169 -22.58 7.69 17.34
N ILE A 170 -22.54 8.94 16.91
CA ILE A 170 -22.17 10.08 17.77
C ILE A 170 -23.34 10.32 18.72
N SER A 171 -23.37 9.63 19.86
CA SER A 171 -24.36 9.87 20.90
C SER A 171 -23.83 10.88 21.95
N LYS A 172 -24.73 11.30 22.87
CA LYS A 172 -24.37 12.25 23.93
C LYS A 172 -23.39 11.67 24.99
N ASN A 173 -23.02 10.40 24.88
CA ASN A 173 -22.07 9.75 25.80
C ASN A 173 -20.63 9.89 25.32
N LEU A 174 -19.74 10.30 26.21
CA LEU A 174 -18.32 10.46 25.93
C LEU A 174 -17.66 9.17 25.38
N PHE A 175 -18.11 8.00 25.82
CA PHE A 175 -17.62 6.70 25.35
C PHE A 175 -17.91 6.45 23.86
N SER A 176 -19.00 6.99 23.31
CA SER A 176 -19.33 6.83 21.88
C SER A 176 -18.43 7.68 20.96
N LEU A 177 -17.74 8.67 21.50
CA LEU A 177 -16.76 9.48 20.77
C LEU A 177 -15.40 8.79 20.66
N LEU A 178 -15.09 7.82 21.52
CA LEU A 178 -13.76 7.18 21.54
C LEU A 178 -13.40 6.50 20.22
N PRO A 179 -14.26 5.69 19.55
CA PRO A 179 -13.94 5.10 18.25
C PRO A 179 -13.65 6.17 17.18
N LEU A 180 -14.43 7.25 17.16
CA LEU A 180 -14.21 8.35 16.23
C LEU A 180 -12.88 9.06 16.50
N LEU A 181 -12.57 9.33 17.75
CA LEU A 181 -11.28 9.93 18.15
C LEU A 181 -10.10 9.03 17.72
N LEU A 182 -10.17 7.74 17.99
CA LEU A 182 -9.12 6.79 17.59
C LEU A 182 -8.95 6.74 16.07
N LEU A 183 -10.05 6.78 15.32
CA LEU A 183 -10.03 6.86 13.87
C LEU A 183 -9.33 8.15 13.38
N ILE A 184 -9.69 9.31 13.95
CA ILE A 184 -9.08 10.60 13.59
C ILE A 184 -7.58 10.59 13.92
N VAL A 185 -7.20 10.11 15.09
CA VAL A 185 -5.78 10.01 15.49
C VAL A 185 -5.01 9.08 14.56
N SER A 186 -5.55 7.91 14.22
CA SER A 186 -4.92 6.98 13.27
C SER A 186 -4.74 7.63 11.89
N ARG A 187 -5.76 8.32 11.38
CA ARG A 187 -5.68 9.07 10.13
C ARG A 187 -4.63 10.17 10.17
N LEU A 188 -4.58 10.93 11.26
CA LEU A 188 -3.58 11.97 11.46
C LEU A 188 -2.16 11.39 11.39
N CYS A 189 -1.89 10.32 12.14
CA CYS A 189 -0.58 9.66 12.15
C CYS A 189 -0.17 9.16 10.75
N ILE A 190 -1.10 8.50 10.03
CA ILE A 190 -0.84 7.99 8.69
C ILE A 190 -0.55 9.13 7.71
N THR A 191 -1.36 10.18 7.76
CA THR A 191 -1.28 11.32 6.83
C THR A 191 0.03 12.08 6.99
N ILE A 192 0.45 12.30 8.24
CA ILE A 192 1.75 12.92 8.53
C ILE A 192 2.90 12.04 8.03
N LYS A 193 2.85 10.72 8.28
CA LYS A 193 3.89 9.78 7.84
C LYS A 193 3.96 9.64 6.32
N SER A 194 2.83 9.65 5.64
CA SER A 194 2.75 9.55 4.18
C SER A 194 2.83 10.89 3.45
N ARG A 195 2.96 12.01 4.20
CA ARG A 195 3.05 13.39 3.66
C ARG A 195 1.87 13.78 2.77
N GLN A 196 0.69 13.40 3.18
CA GLN A 196 -0.57 13.71 2.49
C GLN A 196 -1.33 14.84 3.19
N SER A 197 -2.39 15.37 2.55
CA SER A 197 -3.23 16.41 3.14
C SER A 197 -4.02 15.86 4.33
N VAL A 198 -3.76 16.39 5.53
CA VAL A 198 -4.42 15.97 6.77
C VAL A 198 -5.92 16.25 6.70
N ILE A 199 -6.30 17.48 6.33
CA ILE A 199 -7.69 17.92 6.31
C ILE A 199 -8.52 17.09 5.33
N LEU A 200 -8.03 16.94 4.09
CA LEU A 200 -8.75 16.19 3.06
C LEU A 200 -8.88 14.70 3.43
N ASN A 201 -7.87 14.10 4.01
CA ASN A 201 -7.93 12.68 4.40
C ASN A 201 -8.85 12.41 5.60
N ILE A 202 -9.04 13.39 6.49
CA ILE A 202 -10.01 13.25 7.58
C ILE A 202 -11.43 13.48 7.06
N VAL A 203 -11.65 14.57 6.32
CA VAL A 203 -12.99 14.95 5.83
C VAL A 203 -13.52 13.94 4.81
N LEU A 204 -12.67 13.48 3.89
CA LEU A 204 -13.05 12.51 2.84
C LEU A 204 -13.04 11.06 3.30
N HIS A 205 -12.68 10.78 4.57
CA HIS A 205 -12.54 9.40 5.04
C HIS A 205 -13.77 8.52 4.79
N PRO A 206 -15.01 8.93 5.09
CA PRO A 206 -16.18 8.09 4.80
C PRO A 206 -16.31 7.78 3.31
N ALA A 207 -16.11 8.78 2.45
CA ALA A 207 -16.16 8.59 1.00
C ALA A 207 -15.03 7.66 0.51
N GLN A 208 -13.82 7.82 1.04
CA GLN A 208 -12.69 6.94 0.74
C GLN A 208 -12.99 5.46 1.10
N MET A 209 -13.64 5.21 2.24
CA MET A 209 -14.03 3.86 2.64
C MET A 209 -15.08 3.25 1.70
N LEU A 210 -16.05 4.04 1.25
CA LEU A 210 -17.03 3.60 0.24
C LEU A 210 -16.34 3.27 -1.09
N PHE A 211 -15.46 4.14 -1.57
CA PHE A 211 -14.69 3.85 -2.80
C PHE A 211 -13.80 2.63 -2.65
N MET A 212 -13.15 2.44 -1.51
CA MET A 212 -12.37 1.24 -1.22
C MET A 212 -13.22 -0.02 -1.35
N PHE A 213 -14.42 -0.03 -0.78
CA PHE A 213 -15.34 -1.17 -0.83
C PHE A 213 -15.80 -1.45 -2.27
N ILE A 214 -16.25 -0.42 -3.00
CA ILE A 214 -16.69 -0.55 -4.41
C ILE A 214 -15.54 -1.05 -5.28
N ILE A 215 -14.36 -0.43 -5.19
CA ILE A 215 -13.17 -0.81 -5.96
C ILE A 215 -12.77 -2.26 -5.62
N GLY A 216 -12.84 -2.63 -4.35
CA GLY A 216 -12.52 -3.98 -3.91
C GLY A 216 -13.41 -5.05 -4.56
N ILE A 217 -14.71 -4.85 -4.56
CA ILE A 217 -15.67 -5.78 -5.22
C ILE A 217 -15.36 -5.88 -6.70
N ILE A 218 -15.21 -4.75 -7.40
CA ILE A 218 -14.97 -4.73 -8.84
C ILE A 218 -13.62 -5.36 -9.18
N SER A 219 -12.57 -5.06 -8.38
CA SER A 219 -11.25 -5.66 -8.54
C SER A 219 -11.29 -7.18 -8.42
N MET A 220 -12.01 -7.69 -7.42
CA MET A 220 -12.18 -9.13 -7.21
C MET A 220 -12.92 -9.80 -8.40
N ILE A 221 -14.04 -9.21 -8.86
CA ILE A 221 -14.79 -9.74 -10.00
C ILE A 221 -13.92 -9.77 -11.26
N LYS A 222 -13.26 -8.65 -11.58
CA LYS A 222 -12.38 -8.57 -12.76
C LYS A 222 -11.22 -9.57 -12.72
N PHE A 223 -10.64 -9.77 -11.52
CA PHE A 223 -9.56 -10.75 -11.33
C PHE A 223 -10.06 -12.17 -11.63
N GLN A 224 -11.24 -12.54 -11.13
CA GLN A 224 -11.80 -13.88 -11.32
C GLN A 224 -12.27 -14.13 -12.78
N THR A 225 -12.69 -13.08 -13.47
CA THR A 225 -13.14 -13.17 -14.88
C THR A 225 -12.01 -12.95 -15.89
N ASN A 226 -10.74 -12.85 -15.43
CA ASN A 226 -9.56 -12.57 -16.25
C ASN A 226 -9.68 -11.26 -17.09
N GLN A 227 -10.41 -10.27 -16.58
CA GLN A 227 -10.62 -8.97 -17.23
C GLN A 227 -9.65 -7.89 -16.77
N LEU A 228 -8.53 -8.25 -16.13
CA LEU A 228 -7.49 -7.33 -15.63
C LEU A 228 -6.38 -7.04 -16.65
N VAL A 229 -6.61 -7.36 -17.92
CA VAL A 229 -5.64 -7.07 -18.99
C VAL A 229 -5.73 -5.61 -19.44
#